data_f4b18eee5ed431e25216fc7eed35067c
#
_entry.id   f4b18eee5ed431e25216fc7eed35067c
#
_cell.length_a   1.000
_cell.length_b   1.000
_cell.length_c   1.000
_cell.angle_alpha   90.00
_cell.angle_beta   90.00
_cell.angle_gamma   90.00
#
_symmetry.space_group_name_H-M   'P 1'
#
loop_
_entity.id
_entity.type
_entity.pdbx_description
1 polymer ?
#
loop_
_entity_poly.entity_id
_entity_poly.type
_entity_poly.pdbx_seq_one_letter_code
_entity_poly.pdbx_strand_id
1 'polypeptide(L)'
;MPVIADDWPGAGPLGGIATALRATGASWNLVVACDLPYLTREWLDFLVTRANASAADAVLPMNARGAEPLCAAYHKRGEPAIRAALESGVRKVTDGLQKIRVETIAPAEWKPFDSEGLLFKNMNLPRDYQEAAARLGARAERGKK
;
A
#
# COMPACT_ATOMS: atom_id res chain seq x y z
N MET A 1 1.62 -19.21 0.39
CA MET A 1 2.28 -17.92 0.17
C MET A 1 3.58 -17.91 0.98
N PRO A 2 4.74 -17.66 0.36
CA PRO A 2 6.01 -17.68 1.10
C PRO A 2 6.10 -16.49 2.07
N VAL A 3 6.67 -16.75 3.23
CA VAL A 3 7.02 -15.73 4.23
C VAL A 3 8.50 -15.41 4.08
N ILE A 4 8.82 -14.13 4.00
CA ILE A 4 10.18 -13.63 3.85
C ILE A 4 10.59 -12.94 5.15
N ALA A 5 11.75 -13.30 5.69
CA ALA A 5 12.29 -12.64 6.87
C ALA A 5 12.68 -11.19 6.52
N ASP A 6 12.39 -10.27 7.44
CA ASP A 6 12.74 -8.86 7.27
C ASP A 6 14.26 -8.66 7.36
N ASP A 7 14.84 -8.04 6.34
CA ASP A 7 16.26 -7.69 6.32
C ASP A 7 16.59 -6.54 7.30
N TRP A 8 15.57 -5.79 7.71
CA TRP A 8 15.67 -4.60 8.56
C TRP A 8 14.80 -4.72 9.81
N PRO A 9 15.06 -5.71 10.70
CA PRO A 9 14.24 -5.91 11.89
C PRO A 9 14.16 -4.62 12.71
N GLY A 10 12.94 -4.26 13.12
CA GLY A 10 12.70 -3.04 13.91
C GLY A 10 12.74 -1.72 13.13
N ALA A 11 12.96 -1.75 11.82
CA ALA A 11 12.97 -0.54 10.98
C ALA A 11 11.56 -0.09 10.52
N GLY A 12 10.51 -0.80 10.94
CA GLY A 12 9.14 -0.48 10.60
C GLY A 12 8.78 -0.77 9.13
N PRO A 13 7.70 -0.13 8.61
CA PRO A 13 7.19 -0.43 7.26
C PRO A 13 8.19 -0.18 6.14
N LEU A 14 9.05 0.82 6.27
CA LEU A 14 10.06 1.12 5.24
C LEU A 14 11.04 -0.05 5.05
N GLY A 15 11.44 -0.70 6.14
CA GLY A 15 12.26 -1.91 6.12
C GLY A 15 11.57 -3.06 5.39
N GLY A 16 10.28 -3.26 5.65
CA GLY A 16 9.48 -4.27 4.98
C GLY A 16 9.36 -4.03 3.47
N ILE A 17 9.17 -2.78 3.05
CA ILE A 17 9.15 -2.41 1.63
C ILE A 17 10.48 -2.75 0.94
N ALA A 18 11.60 -2.31 1.54
CA ALA A 18 12.93 -2.60 0.99
C ALA A 18 13.18 -4.11 0.86
N THR A 19 12.86 -4.88 1.90
CA THR A 19 12.99 -6.34 1.92
C THR A 19 12.18 -6.98 0.81
N ALA A 20 10.90 -6.59 0.66
CA ALA A 20 10.02 -7.12 -0.38
C ALA A 20 10.55 -6.83 -1.78
N LEU A 21 10.98 -5.59 -2.04
CA LEU A 21 11.52 -5.19 -3.35
C LEU A 21 12.82 -5.91 -3.69
N ARG A 22 13.65 -6.21 -2.71
CA ARG A 22 14.86 -6.98 -2.92
C ARG A 22 14.57 -8.44 -3.26
N ALA A 23 13.59 -9.02 -2.59
CA ALA A 23 13.26 -10.45 -2.72
C ALA A 23 12.43 -10.79 -3.96
N THR A 24 11.75 -9.82 -4.55
CA THR A 24 10.85 -10.06 -5.68
C THR A 24 11.57 -10.14 -7.01
N GLY A 25 11.04 -10.98 -7.93
CA GLY A 25 11.40 -10.95 -9.34
C GLY A 25 10.55 -10.01 -10.20
N ALA A 26 9.45 -9.49 -9.64
CA ALA A 26 8.51 -8.63 -10.38
C ALA A 26 8.99 -7.18 -10.44
N SER A 27 8.72 -6.49 -11.55
CA SER A 27 9.04 -5.08 -11.72
C SER A 27 8.19 -4.19 -10.81
N TRP A 28 6.86 -4.38 -10.82
CA TRP A 28 5.94 -3.68 -9.94
C TRP A 28 5.43 -4.59 -8.84
N ASN A 29 5.29 -4.05 -7.65
CA ASN A 29 4.89 -4.77 -6.45
C ASN A 29 3.85 -3.96 -5.68
N LEU A 30 2.72 -4.58 -5.34
CA LEU A 30 1.75 -3.99 -4.44
C LEU A 30 2.20 -4.20 -3.00
N VAL A 31 2.20 -3.12 -2.24
CA VAL A 31 2.43 -3.13 -0.80
C VAL A 31 1.13 -2.72 -0.12
N VAL A 32 0.58 -3.61 0.67
CA VAL A 32 -0.68 -3.43 1.37
C VAL A 32 -0.50 -3.78 2.83
N ALA A 33 -0.87 -2.85 3.72
CA ALA A 33 -0.88 -3.12 5.15
C ALA A 33 -1.98 -4.13 5.51
N CYS A 34 -1.70 -4.99 6.47
CA CYS A 34 -2.64 -6.04 6.90
C CYS A 34 -3.86 -5.51 7.67
N ASP A 35 -3.85 -4.24 8.06
CA ASP A 35 -4.91 -3.58 8.82
C ASP A 35 -5.88 -2.74 7.97
N LEU A 36 -5.90 -2.94 6.66
CA LEU A 36 -6.78 -2.28 5.71
C LEU A 36 -7.86 -3.26 5.18
N PRO A 37 -8.95 -3.48 5.94
CA PRO A 37 -9.91 -4.54 5.62
C PRO A 37 -10.88 -4.20 4.50
N TYR A 38 -11.02 -2.92 4.14
CA TYR A 38 -12.03 -2.45 3.18
C TYR A 38 -11.50 -2.26 1.77
N LEU A 39 -10.27 -2.70 1.49
CA LEU A 39 -9.72 -2.68 0.13
C LEU A 39 -10.56 -3.59 -0.79
N THR A 40 -10.81 -3.10 -1.99
CA THR A 40 -11.54 -3.84 -3.01
C THR A 40 -10.62 -4.30 -4.14
N ARG A 41 -11.03 -5.37 -4.83
CA ARG A 41 -10.33 -5.84 -6.00
C ARG A 41 -10.26 -4.76 -7.08
N GLU A 42 -11.34 -4.04 -7.30
CA GLU A 42 -11.46 -2.98 -8.29
C GLU A 42 -10.42 -1.88 -8.05
N TRP A 43 -10.23 -1.47 -6.78
CA TRP A 43 -9.21 -0.51 -6.41
C TRP A 43 -7.80 -1.04 -6.68
N LEU A 44 -7.52 -2.28 -6.30
CA LEU A 44 -6.21 -2.89 -6.50
C LEU A 44 -5.90 -3.07 -7.99
N ASP A 45 -6.88 -3.46 -8.80
CA ASP A 45 -6.74 -3.56 -10.26
C ASP A 45 -6.46 -2.19 -10.89
N PHE A 46 -7.13 -1.14 -10.43
CA PHE A 46 -6.85 0.24 -10.86
C PHE A 46 -5.41 0.65 -10.51
N LEU A 47 -4.97 0.36 -9.30
CA LEU A 47 -3.62 0.68 -8.85
C LEU A 47 -2.54 -0.03 -9.69
N VAL A 48 -2.75 -1.30 -9.99
CA VAL A 48 -1.85 -2.09 -10.87
C VAL A 48 -1.83 -1.50 -12.28
N THR A 49 -2.98 -1.18 -12.85
CA THR A 49 -3.08 -0.58 -14.18
C THR A 49 -2.36 0.76 -14.24
N ARG A 50 -2.55 1.59 -13.23
CA ARG A 50 -1.87 2.89 -13.11
C ARG A 50 -0.36 2.74 -13.00
N ALA A 51 0.11 1.78 -12.20
CA ALA A 51 1.52 1.47 -12.04
C ALA A 51 2.17 1.02 -13.35
N ASN A 52 1.53 0.11 -14.06
CA ASN A 52 2.05 -0.39 -15.34
C ASN A 52 2.14 0.69 -16.42
N ALA A 53 1.34 1.73 -16.35
CA ALA A 53 1.38 2.88 -17.26
C ALA A 53 2.32 4.00 -16.79
N SER A 54 2.91 3.90 -15.60
CA SER A 54 3.71 4.93 -14.98
C SER A 54 5.22 4.76 -15.26
N ALA A 55 5.91 5.89 -15.48
CA ALA A 55 7.36 5.94 -15.51
C ALA A 55 7.99 6.24 -14.12
N ALA A 56 7.16 6.40 -13.08
CA ALA A 56 7.62 6.64 -11.73
C ALA A 56 8.17 5.35 -11.08
N ASP A 57 8.76 5.51 -9.90
CA ASP A 57 9.30 4.40 -9.09
C ASP A 57 8.30 3.94 -8.03
N ALA A 58 7.32 4.77 -7.71
CA ALA A 58 6.20 4.43 -6.84
C ALA A 58 4.93 5.16 -7.30
N VAL A 59 3.79 4.52 -7.11
CA VAL A 59 2.46 5.09 -7.36
C VAL A 59 1.64 4.90 -6.08
N LEU A 60 1.17 5.98 -5.51
CA LEU A 60 0.45 5.94 -4.24
C LEU A 60 -0.69 6.97 -4.16
N PRO A 61 -1.78 6.62 -3.46
CA PRO A 61 -2.89 7.54 -3.29
C PRO A 61 -2.58 8.62 -2.26
N MET A 62 -3.13 9.80 -2.49
CA MET A 62 -3.13 10.92 -1.56
C MET A 62 -4.54 11.12 -1.00
N ASN A 63 -4.64 11.31 0.29
CA ASN A 63 -5.87 11.69 0.97
C ASN A 63 -5.69 12.99 1.77
N ALA A 64 -6.70 13.40 2.54
CA ALA A 64 -6.64 14.62 3.34
C ALA A 64 -5.54 14.62 4.42
N ARG A 65 -5.06 13.44 4.82
CA ARG A 65 -3.99 13.26 5.83
C ARG A 65 -2.60 13.18 5.21
N GLY A 66 -2.50 13.06 3.88
CA GLY A 66 -1.26 12.87 3.14
C GLY A 66 -1.25 11.59 2.31
N ALA A 67 -0.06 11.10 2.01
CA ALA A 67 0.12 9.88 1.24
C ALA A 67 -0.28 8.62 2.00
N GLU A 68 -0.77 7.61 1.27
CA GLU A 68 -1.05 6.26 1.77
C GLU A 68 0.02 5.27 1.27
N PRO A 69 1.22 5.27 1.86
CA PRO A 69 2.34 4.50 1.33
C PRO A 69 2.21 2.99 1.57
N LEU A 70 1.28 2.57 2.42
CA LEU A 70 1.00 1.16 2.72
C LEU A 70 -0.27 0.66 2.02
N CYS A 71 -0.68 1.34 0.97
CA CYS A 71 -1.61 0.84 -0.04
C CYS A 71 -1.17 1.42 -1.40
N ALA A 72 0.00 0.96 -1.87
CA ALA A 72 0.72 1.58 -2.97
C ALA A 72 1.42 0.55 -3.84
N ALA A 73 1.80 0.96 -5.04
CA ALA A 73 2.64 0.16 -5.93
C ALA A 73 4.07 0.71 -5.95
N TYR A 74 5.04 -0.18 -5.85
CA TYR A 74 6.47 0.16 -5.86
C TYR A 74 7.20 -0.60 -6.95
N HIS A 75 7.98 0.11 -7.75
CA HIS A 75 8.84 -0.49 -8.75
C HIS A 75 10.17 -0.94 -8.12
N LYS A 76 10.64 -2.12 -8.52
CA LYS A 76 11.89 -2.70 -8.01
C LYS A 76 13.10 -1.77 -8.14
N ARG A 77 13.15 -0.92 -9.16
CA ARG A 77 14.26 0.03 -9.37
C ARG A 77 14.38 1.10 -8.27
N GLY A 78 13.34 1.30 -7.43
CA GLY A 78 13.38 2.20 -6.28
C GLY A 78 14.10 1.60 -5.06
N GLU A 79 14.36 0.29 -5.04
CA GLU A 79 14.95 -0.39 -3.88
C GLU A 79 16.31 0.19 -3.45
N PRO A 80 17.28 0.45 -4.33
CA PRO A 80 18.57 0.97 -3.89
C PRO A 80 18.48 2.29 -3.15
N ALA A 81 17.60 3.20 -3.57
CA ALA A 81 17.41 4.49 -2.89
C ALA A 81 16.72 4.34 -1.53
N ILE A 82 15.74 3.46 -1.44
CA ILE A 82 15.04 3.16 -0.18
C ILE A 82 16.01 2.51 0.81
N ARG A 83 16.82 1.57 0.37
CA ARG A 83 17.86 0.92 1.18
C ARG A 83 18.89 1.93 1.68
N ALA A 84 19.37 2.83 0.83
CA ALA A 84 20.29 3.89 1.23
C ALA A 84 19.69 4.81 2.29
N ALA A 85 18.40 5.15 2.20
CA ALA A 85 17.70 5.90 3.22
C ALA A 85 17.67 5.15 4.57
N LEU A 86 17.36 3.85 4.56
CA LEU A 86 17.39 3.00 5.76
C LEU A 86 18.78 2.95 6.40
N GLU A 87 19.83 2.79 5.59
CA GLU A 87 21.23 2.79 6.04
C GLU A 87 21.64 4.11 6.68
N SER A 88 21.05 5.23 6.24
CA SER A 88 21.27 6.55 6.83
C SER A 88 20.40 6.83 8.07
N GLY A 89 19.58 5.87 8.51
CA GLY A 89 18.75 5.98 9.71
C GLY A 89 17.32 6.44 9.49
N VAL A 90 16.89 6.65 8.25
CA VAL A 90 15.49 7.01 7.92
C VAL A 90 14.57 5.83 8.25
N ARG A 91 13.43 6.13 8.89
CA ARG A 91 12.42 5.14 9.28
C ARG A 91 11.03 5.46 8.76
N LYS A 92 10.68 6.73 8.63
CA LYS A 92 9.40 7.16 8.09
C LYS A 92 9.34 6.89 6.58
N VAL A 93 8.26 6.23 6.12
CA VAL A 93 8.16 5.82 4.72
C VAL A 93 8.22 7.02 3.78
N THR A 94 7.45 8.07 4.03
CA THR A 94 7.44 9.27 3.18
C THR A 94 8.82 9.94 3.06
N ASP A 95 9.62 9.90 4.10
CA ASP A 95 10.99 10.41 4.07
C ASP A 95 11.91 9.49 3.26
N GLY A 96 11.69 8.18 3.34
CA GLY A 96 12.42 7.18 2.56
C GLY A 96 12.15 7.24 1.06
N LEU A 97 11.06 7.86 0.63
CA LEU A 97 10.68 7.99 -0.77
C LEU A 97 11.17 9.28 -1.43
N GLN A 98 11.85 10.16 -0.72
CA GLN A 98 12.24 11.48 -1.22
C GLN A 98 13.19 11.45 -2.43
N LYS A 99 13.97 10.41 -2.58
CA LYS A 99 14.96 10.29 -3.68
C LYS A 99 14.49 9.43 -4.85
N ILE A 100 13.24 9.00 -4.85
CA ILE A 100 12.63 8.27 -5.95
C ILE A 100 11.53 9.10 -6.59
N ARG A 101 11.16 8.77 -7.82
CA ARG A 101 10.04 9.42 -8.50
C ARG A 101 8.73 8.81 -8.02
N VAL A 102 7.87 9.65 -7.44
CA VAL A 102 6.57 9.24 -6.93
C VAL A 102 5.46 9.87 -7.77
N GLU A 103 4.58 9.04 -8.30
CA GLU A 103 3.32 9.47 -8.89
C GLU A 103 2.21 9.35 -7.84
N THR A 104 1.44 10.41 -7.65
CA THR A 104 0.32 10.40 -6.71
C THR A 104 -1.00 10.23 -7.43
N ILE A 105 -1.93 9.51 -6.81
CA ILE A 105 -3.32 9.38 -7.25
C ILE A 105 -4.15 10.34 -6.42
N ALA A 106 -4.71 11.36 -7.05
CA ALA A 106 -5.49 12.40 -6.37
C ALA A 106 -6.82 11.84 -5.84
N PRO A 107 -7.42 12.46 -4.80
CA PRO A 107 -8.71 12.02 -4.26
C PRO A 107 -9.81 11.88 -5.31
N ALA A 108 -9.89 12.76 -6.27
CA ALA A 108 -10.88 12.68 -7.36
C ALA A 108 -10.75 11.39 -8.18
N GLU A 109 -9.56 10.80 -8.25
CA GLU A 109 -9.29 9.58 -9.02
C GLU A 109 -9.62 8.30 -8.24
N TRP A 110 -9.43 8.29 -6.91
CA TRP A 110 -9.69 7.08 -6.12
C TRP A 110 -11.06 7.08 -5.41
N LYS A 111 -11.69 8.23 -5.17
CA LYS A 111 -13.02 8.32 -4.53
C LYS A 111 -14.10 7.49 -5.23
N PRO A 112 -14.14 7.34 -6.55
CA PRO A 112 -15.10 6.44 -7.20
C PRO A 112 -15.04 4.98 -6.72
N PHE A 113 -13.91 4.55 -6.17
CA PHE A 113 -13.71 3.21 -5.59
C PHE A 113 -14.11 3.12 -4.12
N ASP A 114 -14.49 4.24 -3.50
CA ASP A 114 -14.72 4.37 -2.05
C ASP A 114 -16.10 4.96 -1.74
N SER A 115 -17.16 4.22 -2.10
CA SER A 115 -18.55 4.66 -1.91
C SER A 115 -18.95 4.88 -0.44
N GLU A 116 -18.27 4.22 0.50
CA GLU A 116 -18.59 4.26 1.94
C GLU A 116 -17.61 5.09 2.77
N GLY A 117 -16.55 5.64 2.16
CA GLY A 117 -15.52 6.41 2.89
C GLY A 117 -14.62 5.56 3.78
N LEU A 118 -14.48 4.25 3.49
CA LEU A 118 -13.78 3.28 4.33
C LEU A 118 -12.52 2.70 3.70
N LEU A 119 -12.21 3.02 2.44
CA LEU A 119 -11.18 2.35 1.65
C LEU A 119 -9.84 2.27 2.39
N PHE A 120 -9.41 3.37 3.01
CA PHE A 120 -8.14 3.45 3.74
C PHE A 120 -8.31 3.43 5.27
N LYS A 121 -9.45 2.93 5.78
CA LYS A 121 -9.67 2.83 7.21
C LYS A 121 -8.87 1.67 7.80
N ASN A 122 -8.04 1.97 8.79
CA ASN A 122 -7.27 0.99 9.55
C ASN A 122 -8.13 0.31 10.62
N MET A 123 -7.79 -0.92 10.96
CA MET A 123 -8.29 -1.63 12.13
C MET A 123 -7.31 -1.49 13.29
N ASN A 124 -7.68 -0.71 14.30
CA ASN A 124 -6.81 -0.47 15.47
C ASN A 124 -7.38 -1.03 16.78
N LEU A 125 -8.67 -1.31 16.84
CA LEU A 125 -9.38 -1.78 18.04
C LEU A 125 -10.16 -3.06 17.76
N PRO A 126 -10.43 -3.93 18.77
CA PRO A 126 -11.22 -5.15 18.59
C PRO A 126 -12.61 -4.91 17.95
N ARG A 127 -13.27 -3.81 18.28
CA ARG A 127 -14.54 -3.41 17.64
C ARG A 127 -14.41 -3.16 16.14
N ASP A 128 -13.25 -2.69 15.68
CA ASP A 128 -13.01 -2.45 14.26
C ASP A 128 -12.99 -3.76 13.47
N TYR A 129 -12.45 -4.83 14.06
CA TYR A 129 -12.47 -6.18 13.48
C TYR A 129 -13.89 -6.73 13.37
N GLN A 130 -14.71 -6.54 14.41
CA GLN A 130 -16.10 -6.98 14.42
C GLN A 130 -16.93 -6.24 13.38
N GLU A 131 -16.77 -4.92 13.29
CA GLU A 131 -17.43 -4.08 12.29
C GLU A 131 -17.02 -4.46 10.86
N ALA A 132 -15.73 -4.67 10.62
CA ALA A 132 -15.21 -5.08 9.33
C ALA A 132 -15.76 -6.47 8.91
N ALA A 133 -15.77 -7.43 9.82
CA ALA A 133 -16.31 -8.76 9.59
C ALA A 133 -17.80 -8.71 9.21
N ALA A 134 -18.59 -7.91 9.92
CA ALA A 134 -20.02 -7.74 9.65
C ALA A 134 -20.25 -7.10 8.26
N ARG A 135 -19.49 -6.06 7.90
CA ARG A 135 -19.61 -5.39 6.61
C ARG A 135 -19.18 -6.27 5.44
N LEU A 136 -18.11 -7.02 5.60
CA LEU A 136 -17.62 -7.95 4.58
C LEU A 136 -18.58 -9.13 4.39
N GLY A 137 -19.16 -9.66 5.48
CA GLY A 137 -20.21 -10.67 5.41
C GLY A 137 -21.44 -10.17 4.62
N ALA A 138 -21.92 -8.98 4.91
CA ALA A 138 -23.04 -8.37 4.20
C ALA A 138 -22.76 -8.13 2.70
N ARG A 139 -21.52 -7.79 2.33
CA ARG A 139 -21.09 -7.65 0.93
C ARG A 139 -21.10 -8.99 0.20
N ALA A 140 -20.61 -10.05 0.85
CA ALA A 140 -20.59 -11.40 0.29
C ALA A 140 -22.01 -11.92 0.01
N GLU A 141 -22.97 -11.65 0.92
CA GLU A 141 -24.38 -12.01 0.73
C GLU A 141 -25.03 -11.25 -0.42
N ARG A 142 -24.75 -9.97 -0.59
CA ARG A 142 -25.26 -9.16 -1.72
C ARG A 142 -24.67 -9.62 -3.06
N GLY A 143 -23.43 -10.07 -3.09
CA GLY A 143 -22.79 -10.59 -4.30
C GLY A 143 -23.29 -11.95 -4.77
N LYS A 144 -24.04 -12.68 -3.93
CA LYS A 144 -24.67 -13.97 -4.26
C LYS A 144 -26.05 -13.86 -4.88
N LYS A 145 -26.61 -12.67 -4.90
CA LYS A 145 -27.88 -12.36 -5.56
C LYS A 145 -27.62 -11.79 -6.94
#